data_2514163a9fec6004a5ed63803b49c0f3
#
_entry.id   2514163a9fec6004a5ed63803b49c0f3
#
_cell.length_a   1.000
_cell.length_b   1.000
_cell.length_c   1.000
_cell.angle_alpha   90.00
_cell.angle_beta   90.00
_cell.angle_gamma   90.00
#
_symmetry.space_group_name_H-M   'P 1'
#
loop_
_entity.id
_entity.type
_entity.pdbx_description
1 polymer ?
#
loop_
_entity_poly.entity_id
_entity_poly.type
_entity_poly.pdbx_seq_one_letter_code
_entity_poly.pdbx_strand_id
1 'polypeptide(L)'
;MEVNQPFTNHNGGQTSFGPDGYLYIIFGDGGSAGDPYGHGQNLSTLLGSLIRIDVDNPSDGLNYGIPPDNPFIAPLAARDEIYAYGLRNMWRFSWDFETGLLWGADVGQNAYEEIDIIYSGLNYGWNTMEGNHC
;
A
#
# COMPACT_ATOMS: atom_id res chain seq x y z
N MET A 1 -11.86 -9.66 3.01
CA MET A 1 -10.91 -8.82 3.79
C MET A 1 -11.68 -7.67 4.42
N GLU A 2 -11.43 -7.33 5.66
CA GLU A 2 -11.99 -6.19 6.37
C GLU A 2 -10.85 -5.47 7.09
N VAL A 3 -10.75 -4.15 6.91
CA VAL A 3 -9.68 -3.31 7.48
C VAL A 3 -10.34 -2.15 8.22
N ASN A 4 -10.14 -2.11 9.54
CA ASN A 4 -10.65 -1.02 10.37
C ASN A 4 -9.94 0.29 10.06
N GLN A 5 -10.72 1.35 9.84
CA GLN A 5 -10.23 2.70 9.61
C GLN A 5 -10.40 3.53 10.88
N PRO A 6 -9.31 3.99 11.52
CA PRO A 6 -9.41 4.73 12.78
C PRO A 6 -10.03 6.13 12.63
N PHE A 7 -9.93 6.72 11.44
CA PHE A 7 -10.50 8.03 11.12
C PHE A 7 -11.34 7.98 9.83
N THR A 8 -12.04 9.06 9.53
CA THR A 8 -12.95 9.15 8.38
C THR A 8 -12.28 9.57 7.07
N ASN A 9 -10.98 9.81 7.09
CA ASN A 9 -10.17 10.24 5.96
C ASN A 9 -8.97 9.31 5.74
N HIS A 10 -8.22 9.50 4.66
CA HIS A 10 -7.10 8.68 4.20
C HIS A 10 -7.45 7.20 4.06
N ASN A 11 -8.60 6.93 3.48
CA ASN A 11 -9.07 5.55 3.33
C ASN A 11 -8.51 4.86 2.08
N GLY A 12 -7.77 5.58 1.22
CA GLY A 12 -7.29 5.06 -0.05
C GLY A 12 -8.45 4.70 -0.98
N GLY A 13 -8.47 3.45 -1.46
CA GLY A 13 -9.68 2.85 -2.00
C GLY A 13 -9.65 2.45 -3.48
N GLN A 14 -8.61 2.74 -4.24
CA GLN A 14 -8.50 2.18 -5.58
C GLN A 14 -8.13 0.70 -5.50
N THR A 15 -8.77 -0.09 -6.37
CA THR A 15 -8.42 -1.47 -6.66
C THR A 15 -8.20 -1.63 -8.16
N SER A 16 -7.21 -2.41 -8.56
CA SER A 16 -6.98 -2.74 -9.97
C SER A 16 -6.20 -4.04 -10.10
N PHE A 17 -6.46 -4.81 -11.14
CA PHE A 17 -5.59 -5.92 -11.50
C PHE A 17 -4.31 -5.43 -12.15
N GLY A 18 -3.19 -6.00 -11.72
CA GLY A 18 -1.90 -5.79 -12.34
C GLY A 18 -1.71 -6.61 -13.62
N PRO A 19 -0.66 -6.32 -14.40
CA PRO A 19 -0.31 -7.09 -15.58
C PRO A 19 0.09 -8.54 -15.25
N ASP A 20 0.38 -8.83 -13.98
CA ASP A 20 0.68 -10.14 -13.43
C ASP A 20 -0.56 -10.97 -13.05
N GLY A 21 -1.77 -10.37 -13.17
CA GLY A 21 -3.05 -11.00 -12.88
C GLY A 21 -3.47 -10.93 -11.41
N TYR A 22 -2.66 -10.39 -10.52
CA TYR A 22 -3.02 -10.21 -9.11
C TYR A 22 -3.78 -8.91 -8.87
N LEU A 23 -4.58 -8.89 -7.79
CA LEU A 23 -5.34 -7.71 -7.39
C LEU A 23 -4.51 -6.83 -6.45
N TYR A 24 -4.36 -5.58 -6.83
CA TYR A 24 -3.72 -4.54 -6.02
C TYR A 24 -4.79 -3.65 -5.39
N ILE A 25 -4.60 -3.35 -4.10
CA ILE A 25 -5.52 -2.53 -3.29
C ILE A 25 -4.69 -1.56 -2.48
N ILE A 26 -5.05 -0.27 -2.51
CA ILE A 26 -4.40 0.74 -1.68
C ILE A 26 -5.23 1.05 -0.43
N PHE A 27 -4.54 1.10 0.71
CA PHE A 27 -5.05 1.65 1.95
C PHE A 27 -4.21 2.85 2.37
N GLY A 28 -4.86 3.96 2.73
CA GLY A 28 -4.17 5.08 3.38
C GLY A 28 -3.75 4.72 4.81
N ASP A 29 -3.06 5.64 5.47
CA ASP A 29 -2.55 5.48 6.84
C ASP A 29 -3.66 5.39 7.92
N GLY A 30 -4.92 5.54 7.49
CA GLY A 30 -6.10 5.50 8.37
C GLY A 30 -6.53 6.85 8.89
N GLY A 31 -5.85 7.92 8.50
CA GLY A 31 -6.32 9.29 8.69
C GLY A 31 -5.67 10.09 9.80
N SER A 32 -6.20 11.31 9.97
CA SER A 32 -5.68 12.37 10.82
C SER A 32 -4.38 13.00 10.29
N ALA A 33 -3.82 13.98 11.01
CA ALA A 33 -2.58 14.64 10.65
C ALA A 33 -1.38 13.90 11.23
N GLY A 34 -0.31 13.72 10.42
CA GLY A 34 0.96 13.17 10.87
C GLY A 34 0.94 11.70 11.28
N ASP A 35 -0.06 10.93 10.82
CA ASP A 35 -0.18 9.50 11.11
C ASP A 35 0.01 9.19 12.62
N PRO A 36 -0.93 9.58 13.49
CA PRO A 36 -0.73 9.54 14.95
C PRO A 36 -0.53 8.11 15.50
N TYR A 37 -0.84 7.10 14.72
CA TYR A 37 -0.66 5.69 15.10
C TYR A 37 0.55 5.02 14.44
N GLY A 38 1.26 5.72 13.55
CA GLY A 38 2.44 5.22 12.87
C GLY A 38 2.17 4.09 11.90
N HIS A 39 0.98 4.07 11.28
CA HIS A 39 0.59 2.99 10.37
C HIS A 39 1.43 2.97 9.10
N GLY A 40 1.85 4.12 8.59
CA GLY A 40 2.71 4.20 7.40
C GLY A 40 4.02 3.41 7.53
N GLN A 41 4.56 3.31 8.74
CA GLN A 41 5.81 2.58 9.02
C GLN A 41 5.59 1.24 9.73
N ASN A 42 4.35 0.77 9.85
CA ASN A 42 4.01 -0.43 10.59
C ASN A 42 3.56 -1.58 9.70
N LEU A 43 4.46 -2.49 9.38
CA LEU A 43 4.18 -3.66 8.53
C LEU A 43 3.21 -4.69 9.16
N SER A 44 2.83 -4.57 10.43
CA SER A 44 1.86 -5.47 11.06
C SER A 44 0.39 -5.11 10.74
N THR A 45 0.16 -3.97 10.09
CA THR A 45 -1.14 -3.52 9.60
C THR A 45 -1.13 -3.38 8.08
N LEU A 46 -2.30 -3.35 7.45
CA LEU A 46 -2.45 -3.08 6.02
C LEU A 46 -2.61 -1.57 5.71
N LEU A 47 -2.74 -0.74 6.75
CA LEU A 47 -2.84 0.70 6.58
C LEU A 47 -1.51 1.31 6.13
N GLY A 48 -1.58 2.39 5.33
CA GLY A 48 -0.40 3.03 4.75
C GLY A 48 0.35 2.16 3.74
N SER A 49 -0.35 1.23 3.06
CA SER A 49 0.28 0.24 2.19
C SER A 49 -0.49 0.01 0.91
N LEU A 50 0.24 -0.30 -0.15
CA LEU A 50 -0.29 -0.99 -1.32
C LEU A 50 -0.16 -2.49 -1.09
N ILE A 51 -1.25 -3.21 -1.14
CA ILE A 51 -1.27 -4.68 -0.99
C ILE A 51 -1.50 -5.36 -2.32
N ARG A 52 -1.08 -6.64 -2.41
CA ARG A 52 -1.22 -7.49 -3.59
C ARG A 52 -1.68 -8.88 -3.17
N ILE A 53 -2.79 -9.33 -3.74
CA ILE A 53 -3.42 -10.60 -3.40
C ILE A 53 -3.83 -11.40 -4.64
N ASP A 54 -3.95 -12.72 -4.48
CA ASP A 54 -4.47 -13.65 -5.49
C ASP A 54 -5.94 -13.96 -5.18
N VAL A 55 -6.86 -13.51 -6.04
CA VAL A 55 -8.30 -13.73 -5.85
C VAL A 55 -8.78 -15.07 -6.42
N ASP A 56 -7.96 -15.73 -7.23
CA ASP A 56 -8.32 -16.98 -7.91
C ASP A 56 -7.89 -18.22 -7.12
N ASN A 57 -6.83 -18.10 -6.30
CA ASN A 57 -6.26 -19.21 -5.55
C ASN A 57 -6.19 -18.90 -4.04
N PRO A 58 -7.30 -19.04 -3.30
CA PRO A 58 -7.33 -18.75 -1.87
C PRO A 58 -6.34 -19.62 -1.07
N SER A 59 -5.65 -18.99 -0.13
CA SER A 59 -4.79 -19.69 0.85
C SER A 59 -5.63 -20.22 2.04
N ASP A 60 -5.11 -21.22 2.75
CA ASP A 60 -5.79 -21.80 3.90
C ASP A 60 -6.18 -20.72 4.94
N GLY A 61 -7.47 -20.64 5.25
CA GLY A 61 -8.02 -19.71 6.22
C GLY A 61 -8.30 -18.29 5.71
N LEU A 62 -7.99 -18.00 4.43
CA LEU A 62 -8.27 -16.73 3.79
C LEU A 62 -9.26 -16.92 2.62
N ASN A 63 -9.98 -15.85 2.26
CA ASN A 63 -10.82 -15.81 1.04
C ASN A 63 -10.05 -15.32 -0.20
N TYR A 64 -8.72 -15.30 -0.13
CA TYR A 64 -7.76 -14.92 -1.18
C TYR A 64 -6.43 -15.62 -0.91
N GLY A 65 -5.58 -15.67 -1.89
CA GLY A 65 -4.20 -16.18 -1.75
C GLY A 65 -3.19 -15.06 -1.58
N ILE A 66 -2.00 -15.46 -1.12
CA ILE A 66 -0.82 -14.60 -1.08
C ILE A 66 0.06 -14.98 -2.27
N PRO A 67 0.35 -14.05 -3.22
CA PRO A 67 1.31 -14.31 -4.28
C PRO A 67 2.66 -14.76 -3.73
N PRO A 68 3.27 -15.84 -4.25
CA PRO A 68 4.46 -16.44 -3.65
C PRO A 68 5.72 -15.56 -3.71
N ASP A 69 5.67 -14.51 -4.50
CA ASP A 69 6.73 -13.51 -4.68
C ASP A 69 6.42 -12.17 -4.00
N ASN A 70 5.44 -12.12 -3.10
CA ASN A 70 5.23 -10.94 -2.26
C ASN A 70 6.45 -10.70 -1.36
N PRO A 71 6.87 -9.43 -1.17
CA PRO A 71 8.18 -9.13 -0.59
C PRO A 71 8.29 -9.40 0.92
N PHE A 72 7.15 -9.52 1.62
CA PHE A 72 7.12 -9.63 3.09
C PHE A 72 6.60 -10.99 3.60
N ILE A 73 6.59 -12.02 2.75
CA ILE A 73 6.27 -13.39 3.19
C ILE A 73 7.28 -13.83 4.24
N ALA A 74 6.79 -14.50 5.29
CA ALA A 74 7.57 -14.98 6.44
C ALA A 74 9.08 -15.20 6.18
N PRO A 75 9.96 -14.90 7.17
CA PRO A 75 9.70 -14.95 8.63
C PRO A 75 9.47 -13.59 9.29
N LEU A 76 9.15 -12.54 8.55
CA LEU A 76 8.96 -11.20 9.09
C LEU A 76 7.62 -11.10 9.85
N ALA A 77 7.57 -10.29 10.92
CA ALA A 77 6.34 -9.92 11.62
C ALA A 77 5.54 -8.87 10.80
N ALA A 78 5.44 -9.12 9.51
CA ALA A 78 4.75 -8.27 8.54
C ALA A 78 3.50 -8.98 8.02
N ARG A 79 2.59 -8.20 7.44
CA ARG A 79 1.46 -8.75 6.70
C ARG A 79 1.93 -9.20 5.32
N ASP A 80 1.70 -10.46 5.00
CA ASP A 80 2.15 -11.10 3.76
C ASP A 80 1.52 -10.46 2.49
N GLU A 81 0.39 -9.78 2.66
CA GLU A 81 -0.31 -9.07 1.59
C GLU A 81 0.42 -7.82 1.11
N ILE A 82 1.30 -7.23 1.91
CA ILE A 82 1.95 -5.95 1.60
C ILE A 82 2.88 -6.09 0.39
N TYR A 83 2.70 -5.19 -0.58
CA TYR A 83 3.56 -5.03 -1.75
C TYR A 83 4.53 -3.86 -1.59
N ALA A 84 4.04 -2.72 -1.07
CA ALA A 84 4.82 -1.52 -0.75
C ALA A 84 4.17 -0.79 0.42
N TYR A 85 4.93 -0.01 1.18
CA TYR A 85 4.45 0.66 2.39
C TYR A 85 5.05 2.06 2.56
N GLY A 86 4.69 2.75 3.64
CA GLY A 86 5.14 4.12 3.85
C GLY A 86 4.37 5.14 3.01
N LEU A 87 3.12 4.82 2.72
CA LEU A 87 2.21 5.64 1.93
C LEU A 87 1.23 6.37 2.85
N ARG A 88 0.94 7.64 2.53
CA ARG A 88 -0.01 8.44 3.32
C ARG A 88 -1.46 8.17 2.93
N ASN A 89 -1.80 8.48 1.71
CA ASN A 89 -3.14 8.30 1.16
C ASN A 89 -3.07 8.27 -0.37
N MET A 90 -2.41 7.24 -0.90
CA MET A 90 -2.34 7.07 -2.34
C MET A 90 -3.75 6.98 -2.90
N TRP A 91 -4.13 7.99 -3.70
CA TRP A 91 -5.49 8.13 -4.21
C TRP A 91 -5.72 7.32 -5.47
N ARG A 92 -4.70 7.27 -6.34
CA ARG A 92 -4.74 6.56 -7.61
C ARG A 92 -3.40 5.93 -7.92
N PHE A 93 -3.46 4.82 -8.64
CA PHE A 93 -2.29 4.20 -9.25
C PHE A 93 -2.63 3.64 -10.63
N SER A 94 -1.63 3.51 -11.49
CA SER A 94 -1.79 2.89 -12.80
C SER A 94 -0.48 2.29 -13.30
N TRP A 95 -0.58 1.30 -14.17
CA TRP A 95 0.57 0.78 -14.90
C TRP A 95 0.77 1.54 -16.20
N ASP A 96 2.01 1.90 -16.47
CA ASP A 96 2.47 2.24 -17.80
C ASP A 96 2.73 0.93 -18.55
N PHE A 97 1.89 0.62 -19.52
CA PHE A 97 1.97 -0.65 -20.24
C PHE A 97 3.16 -0.75 -21.20
N GLU A 98 3.81 0.36 -21.56
CA GLU A 98 5.01 0.34 -22.39
C GLU A 98 6.24 -0.01 -21.57
N THR A 99 6.35 0.52 -20.35
CA THR A 99 7.52 0.32 -19.48
C THR A 99 7.30 -0.74 -18.41
N GLY A 100 6.06 -1.12 -18.13
CA GLY A 100 5.67 -2.00 -17.03
C GLY A 100 5.75 -1.35 -15.64
N LEU A 101 6.01 -0.05 -15.57
CA LEU A 101 6.13 0.67 -14.30
C LEU A 101 4.77 0.93 -13.68
N LEU A 102 4.70 0.74 -12.37
CA LEU A 102 3.55 1.11 -11.55
C LEU A 102 3.76 2.52 -11.00
N TRP A 103 2.84 3.42 -11.32
CA TRP A 103 2.84 4.79 -10.84
C TRP A 103 1.75 4.97 -9.80
N GLY A 104 2.08 5.64 -8.70
CA GLY A 104 1.15 6.01 -7.62
C GLY A 104 1.12 7.50 -7.39
N ALA A 105 -0.08 8.04 -7.13
CA ALA A 105 -0.28 9.43 -6.74
C ALA A 105 -0.67 9.46 -5.26
N ASP A 106 0.25 9.88 -4.40
CA ASP A 106 0.06 9.95 -2.95
C ASP A 106 -0.21 11.39 -2.50
N VAL A 107 -1.30 11.55 -1.76
CA VAL A 107 -1.76 12.87 -1.29
C VAL A 107 -0.93 13.29 -0.09
N GLY A 108 -0.23 14.40 -0.24
CA GLY A 108 0.55 15.02 0.83
C GLY A 108 -0.30 15.64 1.93
N GLN A 109 0.35 16.02 3.04
CA GLN A 109 -0.37 16.59 4.18
C GLN A 109 -0.52 18.11 4.07
N ASN A 110 0.58 18.82 3.80
CA ASN A 110 0.58 20.27 3.86
C ASN A 110 1.29 20.96 2.70
N ALA A 111 2.32 20.36 2.14
CA ALA A 111 3.23 21.05 1.25
C ALA A 111 3.53 20.33 -0.07
N TYR A 112 3.58 19.01 -0.06
CA TYR A 112 4.05 18.25 -1.21
C TYR A 112 3.06 17.14 -1.57
N GLU A 113 2.66 17.12 -2.84
CA GLU A 113 2.00 16.00 -3.48
C GLU A 113 3.06 15.11 -4.13
N GLU A 114 2.86 13.79 -4.13
CA GLU A 114 3.87 12.84 -4.61
C GLU A 114 3.35 12.04 -5.80
N ILE A 115 4.22 11.85 -6.77
CA ILE A 115 4.02 10.89 -7.86
C ILE A 115 5.21 9.94 -7.84
N ASP A 116 4.96 8.71 -7.44
CA ASP A 116 5.99 7.71 -7.21
C ASP A 116 5.95 6.60 -8.24
N ILE A 117 7.13 6.06 -8.55
CA ILE A 117 7.23 4.75 -9.20
C ILE A 117 7.28 3.70 -8.08
N ILE A 118 6.26 2.85 -8.05
CA ILE A 118 6.08 1.88 -6.97
C ILE A 118 6.80 0.58 -7.30
N TYR A 119 7.74 0.20 -6.45
CA TYR A 119 8.46 -1.07 -6.53
C TYR A 119 8.12 -1.98 -5.36
N SER A 120 8.20 -3.28 -5.61
CA SER A 120 7.99 -4.32 -4.61
C SER A 120 8.95 -4.17 -3.42
N GLY A 121 8.43 -4.17 -2.20
CA GLY A 121 9.19 -4.16 -0.96
C GLY A 121 9.72 -2.80 -0.53
N LEU A 122 9.47 -1.72 -1.29
CA LEU A 122 10.00 -0.41 -0.94
C LEU A 122 9.13 0.35 0.07
N ASN A 123 9.82 1.21 0.85
CA ASN A 123 9.24 2.16 1.80
C ASN A 123 9.24 3.57 1.17
N TYR A 124 8.07 4.21 1.12
CA TYR A 124 7.87 5.53 0.54
C TYR A 124 7.96 6.68 1.55
N GLY A 125 8.27 6.35 2.82
CA GLY A 125 8.78 7.30 3.80
C GLY A 125 7.74 7.92 4.73
N TRP A 126 6.47 7.91 4.40
CA TRP A 126 5.45 8.46 5.29
C TRP A 126 5.40 7.68 6.63
N ASN A 127 5.41 8.31 7.82
CA ASN A 127 5.24 9.74 8.10
C ASN A 127 6.58 10.44 8.48
N THR A 128 7.71 9.81 8.20
CA THR A 128 9.03 10.40 8.42
C THR A 128 9.39 11.43 7.34
N MET A 129 8.88 11.20 6.14
CA MET A 129 9.10 12.03 4.96
C MET A 129 7.76 12.51 4.38
N GLU A 130 7.72 13.68 3.77
CA GLU A 130 6.71 14.17 2.84
C GLU A 130 7.44 14.64 1.58
N GLY A 131 7.34 13.90 0.48
CA GLY A 131 8.24 14.05 -0.64
C GLY A 131 9.70 13.77 -0.25
N ASN A 132 10.60 14.61 -0.70
CA ASN A 132 12.02 14.54 -0.33
C ASN A 132 12.36 15.36 0.93
N HIS A 133 11.41 15.62 1.81
CA HIS A 133 11.54 16.48 2.98
C HIS A 133 11.21 15.74 4.27
N CYS A 134 12.05 15.95 5.30
CA CYS A 134 11.85 15.46 6.67
C CYS A 134 11.14 16.52 7.52
#